data_560ac9760dc72d643afb5d77ccd46267
#
_entry.id   560ac9760dc72d643afb5d77ccd46267
#
_cell.length_a   1.000
_cell.length_b   1.000
_cell.length_c   1.000
_cell.angle_alpha   90.00
_cell.angle_beta   90.00
_cell.angle_gamma   90.00
#
_symmetry.space_group_name_H-M   'P 1'
#
loop_
_entity.id
_entity.type
_entity.pdbx_description
1 polymer ?
#
loop_
_entity_poly.entity_id
_entity_poly.type
_entity_poly.pdbx_seq_one_letter_code
_entity_poly.pdbx_strand_id
1 'polypeptide(L)'
;MRTSMKVFWQPKVTEQYPENRHTTLHIPERHRAMLVMPHDSENHHHCVACGLCQMACPNGTIKVTSEAREDEDGKKKKFLVKYEYNLGSCMFCQLCVNACPHGAIQFTN
;
A
#
# COMPACT_ATOMS: atom_id res chain seq x y z
N MET A 1 21.13 -23.99 -33.68
CA MET A 1 20.15 -25.09 -33.74
C MET A 1 20.12 -26.00 -32.51
N ARG A 2 21.26 -26.48 -31.95
CA ARG A 2 21.24 -27.37 -30.76
C ARG A 2 20.58 -26.77 -29.53
N THR A 3 20.79 -25.50 -29.26
CA THR A 3 20.20 -24.78 -28.10
C THR A 3 18.70 -24.61 -28.24
N SER A 4 18.20 -24.25 -29.42
CA SER A 4 16.77 -24.08 -29.68
C SER A 4 15.99 -25.39 -29.52
N MET A 5 16.55 -26.47 -30.02
CA MET A 5 15.97 -27.84 -29.86
C MET A 5 15.92 -28.26 -28.39
N LYS A 6 16.95 -27.90 -27.62
CA LYS A 6 17.02 -28.24 -26.20
C LYS A 6 15.97 -27.46 -25.40
N VAL A 7 15.76 -26.17 -25.71
CA VAL A 7 14.74 -25.33 -25.08
C VAL A 7 13.33 -25.77 -25.44
N PHE A 8 13.12 -26.25 -26.68
CA PHE A 8 11.81 -26.73 -27.14
C PHE A 8 11.28 -27.91 -26.31
N TRP A 9 12.16 -28.78 -25.81
CA TRP A 9 11.79 -29.98 -25.00
C TRP A 9 11.81 -29.69 -23.50
N GLN A 10 12.12 -28.47 -23.05
CA GLN A 10 12.08 -28.14 -21.62
C GLN A 10 10.62 -27.96 -21.14
N PRO A 11 10.34 -28.30 -19.86
CA PRO A 11 9.04 -28.05 -19.27
C PRO A 11 8.72 -26.55 -19.26
N LYS A 12 7.46 -26.22 -19.37
CA LYS A 12 6.99 -24.82 -19.34
C LYS A 12 7.34 -24.15 -18.00
N VAL A 13 7.89 -22.95 -18.06
CA VAL A 13 8.27 -22.14 -16.88
C VAL A 13 7.24 -21.01 -16.62
N THR A 14 6.30 -20.82 -17.53
CA THR A 14 5.27 -19.77 -17.43
C THR A 14 4.23 -20.12 -16.38
N GLU A 15 3.92 -19.16 -15.52
CA GLU A 15 2.78 -19.26 -14.61
C GLU A 15 1.49 -18.84 -15.31
N GLN A 16 0.46 -19.65 -15.16
CA GLN A 16 -0.85 -19.40 -15.78
C GLN A 16 -1.77 -18.65 -14.80
N TYR A 17 -1.54 -17.38 -14.61
CA TYR A 17 -2.45 -16.54 -13.86
C TYR A 17 -3.66 -16.14 -14.76
N PRO A 18 -4.91 -16.18 -14.28
CA PRO A 18 -5.34 -16.40 -12.88
C PRO A 18 -5.65 -17.85 -12.49
N GLU A 19 -5.48 -18.84 -13.38
CA GLU A 19 -5.89 -20.23 -13.16
C GLU A 19 -5.15 -20.88 -12.00
N ASN A 20 -3.88 -20.53 -11.80
CA ASN A 20 -3.04 -21.07 -10.72
C ASN A 20 -3.23 -20.39 -9.36
N ARG A 21 -4.19 -19.49 -9.23
CA ARG A 21 -4.40 -18.61 -8.06
C ARG A 21 -4.51 -19.37 -6.73
N HIS A 22 -5.09 -20.55 -6.76
CA HIS A 22 -5.31 -21.38 -5.57
C HIS A 22 -4.37 -22.58 -5.44
N THR A 23 -3.45 -22.74 -6.38
CA THR A 23 -2.60 -23.95 -6.43
C THR A 23 -1.11 -23.66 -6.32
N THR A 24 -0.54 -22.94 -7.28
CA THR A 24 0.92 -22.78 -7.43
C THR A 24 1.38 -21.34 -7.39
N LEU A 25 0.47 -20.38 -7.28
CA LEU A 25 0.84 -18.98 -7.26
C LEU A 25 1.62 -18.64 -6.00
N HIS A 26 2.85 -18.19 -6.18
CA HIS A 26 3.70 -17.69 -5.11
C HIS A 26 3.78 -16.16 -5.18
N ILE A 27 3.24 -15.50 -4.16
CA ILE A 27 3.36 -14.05 -4.03
C ILE A 27 4.55 -13.75 -3.11
N PRO A 28 5.57 -13.01 -3.59
CA PRO A 28 6.72 -12.64 -2.75
C PRO A 28 6.29 -11.79 -1.55
N GLU A 29 6.95 -11.95 -0.41
CA GLU A 29 6.66 -11.20 0.83
C GLU A 29 6.73 -9.68 0.65
N ARG A 30 7.57 -9.21 -0.27
CA ARG A 30 7.74 -7.77 -0.56
C ARG A 30 6.86 -7.28 -1.70
N HIS A 31 5.85 -8.03 -2.06
CA HIS A 31 4.88 -7.59 -3.06
C HIS A 31 4.07 -6.40 -2.54
N ARG A 32 3.81 -5.43 -3.39
CA ARG A 32 3.05 -4.22 -3.04
C ARG A 32 1.77 -4.19 -3.84
N ALA A 33 0.72 -4.83 -3.35
CA ALA A 33 -0.54 -4.90 -4.06
C ALA A 33 -1.46 -3.72 -3.72
N MET A 34 -1.69 -3.46 -2.46
CA MET A 34 -2.62 -2.42 -2.03
C MET A 34 -2.10 -1.67 -0.81
N LEU A 35 -2.29 -0.35 -0.81
CA LEU A 35 -2.02 0.48 0.36
C LEU A 35 -3.19 0.35 1.34
N VAL A 36 -2.90 -0.03 2.55
CA VAL A 36 -3.89 -0.18 3.62
C VAL A 36 -3.47 0.63 4.85
N MET A 37 -4.46 0.99 5.65
CA MET A 37 -4.27 1.58 6.96
C MET A 37 -4.64 0.53 7.99
N PRO A 38 -3.66 -0.13 8.63
CA PRO A 38 -3.95 -1.13 9.66
C PRO A 38 -4.64 -0.48 10.86
N HIS A 39 -5.58 -1.20 11.41
CA HIS A 39 -6.29 -0.82 12.63
C HIS A 39 -5.93 -1.81 13.73
N ASP A 40 -5.91 -1.33 14.96
CA ASP A 40 -5.73 -2.17 16.14
C ASP A 40 -6.99 -3.02 16.43
N SER A 41 -6.89 -3.91 17.40
CA SER A 41 -7.99 -4.76 17.86
C SER A 41 -9.24 -3.97 18.30
N GLU A 42 -9.04 -2.73 18.71
CA GLU A 42 -10.12 -1.77 19.09
C GLU A 42 -10.60 -0.91 17.92
N ASN A 43 -10.16 -1.22 16.69
CA ASN A 43 -10.47 -0.51 15.47
C ASN A 43 -9.96 0.96 15.43
N HIS A 44 -8.85 1.23 16.14
CA HIS A 44 -8.17 2.51 16.10
C HIS A 44 -7.06 2.52 15.05
N HIS A 45 -6.99 3.60 14.28
CA HIS A 45 -5.91 3.83 13.33
C HIS A 45 -4.80 4.68 13.95
N HIS A 46 -3.54 4.44 13.57
CA HIS A 46 -2.39 5.23 14.07
C HIS A 46 -2.19 6.57 13.35
N CYS A 47 -3.07 6.92 12.42
CA CYS A 47 -2.94 8.13 11.63
C CYS A 47 -3.32 9.38 12.43
N VAL A 48 -2.40 10.33 12.51
CA VAL A 48 -2.61 11.64 13.17
C VAL A 48 -2.94 12.77 12.17
N ALA A 49 -3.26 12.42 10.93
CA ALA A 49 -3.61 13.37 9.87
C ALA A 49 -2.54 14.47 9.62
N CYS A 50 -1.26 14.13 9.74
CA CYS A 50 -0.16 15.09 9.55
C CYS A 50 0.04 15.52 8.09
N GLY A 51 -0.47 14.77 7.11
CA GLY A 51 -0.38 15.08 5.67
C GLY A 51 0.96 14.77 5.01
N LEU A 52 1.95 14.23 5.72
CA LEU A 52 3.27 13.92 5.16
C LEU A 52 3.21 12.92 4.00
N CYS A 53 2.34 11.92 4.09
CA CYS A 53 2.14 10.94 3.00
C CYS A 53 1.59 11.59 1.73
N GLN A 54 0.72 12.60 1.86
CA GLN A 54 0.21 13.38 0.73
C GLN A 54 1.31 14.19 0.06
N MET A 55 2.17 14.82 0.84
CA MET A 55 3.30 15.63 0.33
C MET A 55 4.40 14.76 -0.30
N ALA A 56 4.63 13.57 0.26
CA ALA A 56 5.63 12.63 -0.25
C ALA A 56 5.21 11.92 -1.54
N CYS A 57 3.93 11.96 -1.90
CA CYS A 57 3.43 11.27 -3.09
C CYS A 57 3.71 12.09 -4.36
N PRO A 58 4.56 11.61 -5.30
CA PRO A 58 4.88 12.35 -6.51
C PRO A 58 3.69 12.48 -7.47
N ASN A 59 2.76 11.53 -7.44
CA ASN A 59 1.59 11.51 -8.32
C ASN A 59 0.33 12.14 -7.68
N GLY A 60 0.41 12.62 -6.44
CA GLY A 60 -0.74 13.20 -5.75
C GLY A 60 -1.93 12.24 -5.57
N THR A 61 -1.65 10.95 -5.40
CA THR A 61 -2.67 9.90 -5.29
C THR A 61 -3.37 9.86 -3.94
N ILE A 62 -2.80 10.54 -2.94
CA ILE A 62 -3.30 10.55 -1.56
C ILE A 62 -3.81 11.95 -1.23
N LYS A 63 -5.02 12.00 -0.69
CA LYS A 63 -5.61 13.21 -0.12
C LYS A 63 -6.03 12.95 1.31
N VAL A 64 -5.56 13.78 2.21
CA VAL A 64 -5.84 13.70 3.64
C VAL A 64 -6.66 14.91 4.05
N THR A 65 -7.89 14.67 4.47
CA THR A 65 -8.76 15.71 5.04
C THR A 65 -8.73 15.58 6.56
N SER A 66 -8.30 16.65 7.22
CA SER A 66 -8.21 16.70 8.68
C SER A 66 -9.06 17.84 9.23
N GLU A 67 -9.67 17.62 10.37
CA GLU A 67 -10.33 18.65 11.18
C GLU A 67 -9.56 18.85 12.49
N ALA A 68 -9.44 20.08 12.90
CA ALA A 68 -8.91 20.42 14.22
C ALA A 68 -10.08 20.44 15.21
N ARG A 69 -10.04 19.55 16.19
CA ARG A 69 -10.96 19.58 17.33
C ARG A 69 -10.19 19.98 18.57
N GLU A 70 -10.83 20.73 19.43
CA GLU A 70 -10.29 21.07 20.73
C GLU A 70 -10.67 19.92 21.69
N ASP A 71 -9.64 19.27 22.27
CA ASP A 71 -9.86 18.33 23.35
C ASP A 71 -10.22 19.09 24.64
N GLU A 72 -10.74 18.38 25.64
CA GLU A 72 -11.11 18.92 26.95
C GLU A 72 -9.94 19.67 27.64
N ASP A 73 -8.69 19.40 27.26
CA ASP A 73 -7.48 20.06 27.72
C ASP A 73 -7.10 21.35 26.96
N GLY A 74 -7.97 21.83 26.04
CA GLY A 74 -7.73 23.03 25.24
C GLY A 74 -6.63 22.93 24.19
N LYS A 75 -6.11 21.73 23.92
CA LYS A 75 -5.12 21.48 22.89
C LYS A 75 -5.80 21.15 21.57
N LYS A 76 -5.47 21.90 20.52
CA LYS A 76 -5.94 21.60 19.15
C LYS A 76 -5.25 20.38 18.63
N LYS A 77 -5.95 19.24 18.56
CA LYS A 77 -5.50 18.03 17.89
C LYS A 77 -6.15 17.90 16.52
N LYS A 78 -5.36 17.47 15.55
CA LYS A 78 -5.88 17.15 14.22
C LYS A 78 -6.38 15.72 14.22
N PHE A 79 -7.62 15.55 13.76
CA PHE A 79 -8.24 14.24 13.56
C PHE A 79 -8.41 13.96 12.08
N LEU A 80 -8.17 12.72 11.69
CA LEU A 80 -8.43 12.27 10.35
C LEU A 80 -9.93 12.15 10.11
N VAL A 81 -10.47 12.95 9.18
CA VAL A 81 -11.87 12.87 8.77
C VAL A 81 -12.02 11.96 7.57
N LYS A 82 -11.13 12.13 6.57
CA LYS A 82 -11.19 11.37 5.34
C LYS A 82 -9.79 11.12 4.79
N TYR A 83 -9.56 9.88 4.39
CA TYR A 83 -8.37 9.45 3.67
C TYR A 83 -8.79 8.94 2.30
N GLU A 84 -8.40 9.62 1.24
CA GLU A 84 -8.70 9.22 -0.13
C GLU A 84 -7.42 8.74 -0.81
N TYR A 85 -7.50 7.56 -1.40
CA TYR A 85 -6.40 6.95 -2.12
C TYR A 85 -6.83 6.50 -3.52
N ASN A 86 -6.18 7.04 -4.53
CA ASN A 86 -6.41 6.67 -5.92
C ASN A 86 -5.42 5.58 -6.36
N LEU A 87 -5.88 4.33 -6.32
CA LEU A 87 -5.09 3.17 -6.72
C LEU A 87 -4.65 3.23 -8.18
N GLY A 88 -5.52 3.73 -9.07
CA GLY A 88 -5.25 3.78 -10.51
C GLY A 88 -4.08 4.68 -10.92
N SER A 89 -3.75 5.67 -10.09
CA SER A 89 -2.64 6.59 -10.33
C SER A 89 -1.40 6.28 -9.50
N CYS A 90 -1.46 5.26 -8.65
CA CYS A 90 -0.34 4.89 -7.77
C CYS A 90 0.72 4.11 -8.54
N MET A 91 1.99 4.48 -8.35
CA MET A 91 3.15 3.76 -8.90
C MET A 91 3.81 2.80 -7.90
N PHE A 92 3.20 2.56 -6.74
CA PHE A 92 3.67 1.62 -5.71
C PHE A 92 5.13 1.86 -5.24
N CYS A 93 5.57 3.11 -5.23
CA CYS A 93 6.96 3.49 -4.91
C CYS A 93 7.31 3.39 -3.42
N GLN A 94 6.32 3.28 -2.53
CA GLN A 94 6.49 3.19 -1.06
C GLN A 94 6.96 4.49 -0.37
N LEU A 95 7.11 5.60 -1.06
CA LEU A 95 7.55 6.87 -0.44
C LEU A 95 6.59 7.34 0.66
N CYS A 96 5.28 7.18 0.47
CA CYS A 96 4.28 7.54 1.46
C CYS A 96 4.40 6.72 2.77
N VAL A 97 4.72 5.42 2.66
CA VAL A 97 4.95 4.54 3.83
C VAL A 97 6.21 4.98 4.57
N ASN A 98 7.31 5.23 3.85
CA ASN A 98 8.57 5.68 4.44
C ASN A 98 8.46 7.07 5.07
N ALA A 99 7.60 7.94 4.52
CA ALA A 99 7.37 9.28 5.06
C ALA A 99 6.47 9.30 6.30
N CYS A 100 5.76 8.21 6.60
CA CYS A 100 4.87 8.14 7.74
C CYS A 100 5.63 7.81 9.03
N PRO A 101 5.78 8.77 9.99
CA PRO A 101 6.53 8.50 11.22
C PRO A 101 5.79 7.57 12.19
N HIS A 102 4.48 7.40 12.00
CA HIS A 102 3.64 6.57 12.88
C HIS A 102 3.37 5.17 12.34
N GLY A 103 3.90 4.82 11.16
CA GLY A 103 3.62 3.52 10.54
C GLY A 103 2.13 3.28 10.26
N ALA A 104 1.35 4.35 10.07
CA ALA A 104 -0.11 4.28 9.94
C ALA A 104 -0.59 3.70 8.61
N ILE A 105 0.29 3.53 7.65
CA ILE A 105 0.00 2.99 6.32
C ILE A 105 1.06 1.98 5.91
N GLN A 106 0.64 0.92 5.25
CA GLN A 106 1.54 -0.12 4.73
C GLN A 106 1.00 -0.73 3.45
N PHE A 107 1.88 -1.33 2.65
CA PHE A 107 1.46 -2.16 1.53
C PHE A 107 1.23 -3.59 1.98
N THR A 108 0.15 -4.20 1.48
CA THR A 108 -0.15 -5.63 1.66
C THR A 108 0.11 -6.39 0.37
N ASN A 109 0.21 -7.70 0.51
CA ASN A 109 0.30 -8.65 -0.60
C ASN A 109 -1.09 -8.92 -1.19
#